data_4576a856d37f16a3ddad4a2b5b1140c3
#
_entry.id   4576a856d37f16a3ddad4a2b5b1140c3
#
_cell.length_a   1.000
_cell.length_b   1.000
_cell.length_c   1.000
_cell.angle_alpha   90.00
_cell.angle_beta   90.00
_cell.angle_gamma   90.00
#
_symmetry.space_group_name_H-M   'P 1'
#
loop_
_entity.id
_entity.type
_entity.pdbx_description
1 polymer ?
#
loop_
_entity_poly.entity_id
_entity_poly.type
_entity_poly.pdbx_seq_one_letter_code
_entity_poly.pdbx_strand_id
1 'polypeptide(L)'
;MHIIEAIGLGDGKNMSAVAKQISVTTGTLTIAINNLVKKAYVKRTRSQKDRRVVLVSLTSKGEKAFYHHKKFHEDMVRATIAGLNLDETEVLVRALSNLCTFFKSYPESAS
;
A
#
# COMPACT_ATOMS: atom_id res chain seq x y z
N MET A 1 -5.41 4.97 -1.34
CA MET A 1 -4.25 4.93 -0.43
C MET A 1 -3.46 3.63 -0.47
N HIS A 2 -4.11 2.47 -0.58
CA HIS A 2 -3.39 1.18 -0.68
C HIS A 2 -2.44 1.13 -1.88
N ILE A 3 -2.84 1.72 -3.00
CA ILE A 3 -2.01 1.72 -4.21
C ILE A 3 -0.78 2.60 -4.00
N ILE A 4 -0.95 3.77 -3.39
CA ILE A 4 0.17 4.67 -3.08
C ILE A 4 1.17 3.98 -2.16
N GLU A 5 0.70 3.27 -1.14
CA GLU A 5 1.55 2.49 -0.24
C GLU A 5 2.28 1.36 -0.97
N ALA A 6 1.59 0.66 -1.86
CA ALA A 6 2.16 -0.44 -2.61
C ALA A 6 3.25 0.03 -3.57
N ILE A 7 3.07 1.18 -4.21
CA ILE A 7 4.09 1.78 -5.07
C ILE A 7 5.28 2.20 -4.22
N GLY A 8 5.01 2.88 -3.10
CA GLY A 8 6.06 3.32 -2.18
C GLY A 8 7.00 4.34 -2.79
N LEU A 9 8.03 4.66 -2.03
CA LEU A 9 9.08 5.57 -2.48
C LEU A 9 10.09 4.81 -3.34
N GLY A 10 10.69 5.49 -4.30
CA GLY A 10 11.75 4.91 -5.13
C GLY A 10 11.52 5.14 -6.61
N ASP A 11 12.31 4.46 -7.43
CA ASP A 11 12.39 4.70 -8.87
C ASP A 11 11.22 4.11 -9.66
N GLY A 12 10.39 3.31 -9.01
CA GLY A 12 9.20 2.75 -9.63
C GLY A 12 9.12 1.24 -9.52
N LYS A 13 7.91 0.73 -9.66
CA LYS A 13 7.62 -0.70 -9.66
C LYS A 13 6.79 -1.04 -10.89
N ASN A 14 6.91 -2.28 -11.40
CA ASN A 14 6.09 -2.69 -12.53
C ASN A 14 4.64 -2.96 -12.07
N MET A 15 3.72 -2.86 -13.02
CA MET A 15 2.29 -3.00 -12.76
C MET A 15 1.94 -4.38 -12.18
N SER A 16 2.55 -5.43 -12.70
CA SER A 16 2.28 -6.79 -12.23
C SER A 16 2.68 -6.98 -10.76
N ALA A 17 3.82 -6.41 -10.36
CA ALA A 17 4.28 -6.48 -8.97
C ALA A 17 3.33 -5.76 -8.02
N VAL A 18 2.86 -4.58 -8.41
CA VAL A 18 1.92 -3.81 -7.60
C VAL A 18 0.58 -4.55 -7.49
N ALA A 19 0.07 -5.05 -8.61
CA ALA A 19 -1.19 -5.79 -8.64
C ALA A 19 -1.15 -7.01 -7.73
N LYS A 20 -0.04 -7.75 -7.78
CA LYS A 20 0.17 -8.92 -6.94
C LYS A 20 0.22 -8.55 -5.46
N GLN A 21 0.89 -7.46 -5.14
CA GLN A 21 1.03 -7.00 -3.75
C GLN A 21 -0.32 -6.66 -3.11
N ILE A 22 -1.24 -6.06 -3.87
CA ILE A 22 -2.56 -5.67 -3.36
C ILE A 22 -3.67 -6.65 -3.74
N SER A 23 -3.31 -7.78 -4.35
CA SER A 23 -4.23 -8.89 -4.68
C SER A 23 -5.36 -8.48 -5.62
N VAL A 24 -5.03 -7.74 -6.68
CA VAL A 24 -5.98 -7.37 -7.74
C VAL A 24 -5.44 -7.78 -9.10
N THR A 25 -6.29 -7.77 -10.11
CA THR A 25 -5.86 -8.00 -11.49
C THR A 25 -5.16 -6.77 -12.03
N THR A 26 -4.30 -6.95 -13.04
CA THR A 26 -3.63 -5.83 -13.69
C THR A 26 -4.64 -4.90 -14.38
N GLY A 27 -5.74 -5.44 -14.89
CA GLY A 27 -6.82 -4.63 -15.49
C GLY A 27 -7.46 -3.69 -14.47
N THR A 28 -7.79 -4.21 -13.29
CA THR A 28 -8.33 -3.40 -12.20
C THR A 28 -7.34 -2.33 -11.76
N LEU A 29 -6.07 -2.72 -11.62
CA LEU A 29 -5.01 -1.79 -11.23
C LEU A 29 -4.85 -0.69 -12.28
N THR A 30 -4.92 -1.02 -13.57
CA THR A 30 -4.77 -0.04 -14.65
C THR A 30 -5.81 1.08 -14.53
N ILE A 31 -7.06 0.73 -14.23
CA ILE A 31 -8.13 1.73 -14.04
C ILE A 31 -7.80 2.65 -12.87
N ALA A 32 -7.38 2.08 -11.74
CA ALA A 32 -7.03 2.85 -10.56
C ALA A 32 -5.80 3.74 -10.79
N ILE A 33 -4.79 3.22 -11.47
CA ILE A 33 -3.58 3.98 -11.79
C ILE A 33 -3.92 5.14 -12.74
N ASN A 34 -4.78 4.92 -13.72
CA ASN A 34 -5.23 6.00 -14.63
C ASN A 34 -5.83 7.15 -13.83
N ASN A 35 -6.66 6.86 -12.83
CA ASN A 35 -7.24 7.88 -11.97
C ASN A 35 -6.18 8.62 -11.15
N LEU A 36 -5.19 7.91 -10.61
CA LEU A 36 -4.13 8.52 -9.83
C LEU A 36 -3.18 9.36 -10.68
N VAL A 37 -2.93 8.95 -11.92
CA VAL A 37 -2.15 9.74 -12.88
C VAL A 37 -2.92 11.05 -13.21
N LYS A 38 -4.22 10.94 -13.42
CA LYS A 38 -5.08 12.09 -13.69
C LYS A 38 -5.05 13.10 -12.55
N LYS A 39 -5.00 12.61 -11.31
CA LYS A 39 -4.93 13.44 -10.10
C LYS A 39 -3.50 13.87 -9.76
N ALA A 40 -2.53 13.47 -10.57
CA ALA A 40 -1.11 13.81 -10.43
C ALA A 40 -0.41 13.19 -9.21
N TYR A 41 -0.93 12.10 -8.66
CA TYR A 41 -0.27 11.38 -7.56
C TYR A 41 0.77 10.39 -8.06
N VAL A 42 0.59 9.85 -9.25
CA VAL A 42 1.38 8.78 -9.82
C VAL A 42 1.83 9.16 -11.22
N LYS A 43 3.01 8.72 -11.61
CA LYS A 43 3.52 8.87 -12.98
C LYS A 43 3.92 7.51 -13.51
N ARG A 44 3.84 7.37 -14.84
CA ARG A 44 4.31 6.19 -15.55
C ARG A 44 5.61 6.53 -16.28
N THR A 45 6.56 5.60 -16.21
CA THR A 45 7.80 5.71 -16.98
C THR A 45 8.10 4.34 -17.58
N ARG A 46 8.82 4.32 -18.70
CA ARG A 46 9.28 3.07 -19.28
C ARG A 46 10.63 2.69 -18.69
N SER A 47 10.81 1.38 -18.44
CA SER A 47 12.10 0.88 -17.98
C SER A 47 13.17 1.14 -19.05
N GLN A 48 14.33 1.61 -18.63
CA GLN A 48 15.46 1.80 -19.55
C GLN A 48 16.04 0.47 -20.01
N LYS A 49 15.92 -0.56 -19.20
CA LYS A 49 16.41 -1.91 -19.53
C LYS A 49 15.49 -2.63 -20.52
N ASP A 50 14.18 -2.42 -20.42
CA ASP A 50 13.22 -3.02 -21.32
C ASP A 50 12.03 -2.08 -21.48
N ARG A 51 11.95 -1.44 -22.64
CA ARG A 51 10.90 -0.44 -22.93
C ARG A 51 9.49 -1.01 -22.96
N ARG A 52 9.35 -2.33 -23.01
CA ARG A 52 8.04 -2.98 -22.92
C ARG A 52 7.49 -2.96 -21.50
N VAL A 53 8.35 -2.73 -20.52
CA VAL A 53 7.97 -2.70 -19.11
C VAL A 53 7.65 -1.26 -18.72
N VAL A 54 6.44 -1.05 -18.21
CA VAL A 54 6.00 0.24 -17.68
C VAL A 54 6.16 0.23 -16.16
N LEU A 55 6.84 1.24 -15.64
CA LEU A 55 7.02 1.42 -14.21
C LEU A 55 6.10 2.52 -13.71
N VAL A 56 5.54 2.34 -12.52
CA VAL A 56 4.74 3.35 -11.85
C VAL A 56 5.48 3.84 -10.61
N SER A 57 5.50 5.15 -10.43
CA SER A 57 6.16 5.76 -9.28
C SER A 57 5.34 6.94 -8.79
N LEU A 58 5.62 7.39 -7.56
CA LEU A 58 4.93 8.53 -6.99
C LEU A 58 5.52 9.83 -7.52
N THR A 59 4.65 10.81 -7.77
CA THR A 59 5.06 12.20 -8.01
C THR A 59 5.38 12.85 -6.66
N SER A 60 5.84 14.11 -6.68
CA SER A 60 6.03 14.87 -5.43
C SER A 60 4.73 14.93 -4.62
N LYS A 61 3.59 15.10 -5.30
CA LYS A 61 2.28 15.10 -4.66
C LYS A 61 1.95 13.73 -4.06
N GLY A 62 2.27 12.65 -4.79
CA GLY A 62 2.09 11.28 -4.32
C GLY A 62 2.97 10.96 -3.12
N GLU A 63 4.21 11.43 -3.12
CA GLU A 63 5.11 11.25 -1.99
C GLU A 63 4.60 11.95 -0.74
N LYS A 64 4.07 13.17 -0.88
CA LYS A 64 3.46 13.89 0.24
C LYS A 64 2.27 13.13 0.81
N ALA A 65 1.43 12.55 -0.06
CA ALA A 65 0.31 11.73 0.37
C ALA A 65 0.78 10.47 1.09
N PHE A 66 1.84 9.84 0.61
CA PHE A 66 2.45 8.68 1.23
C PHE A 66 2.90 9.00 2.66
N TYR A 67 3.67 10.07 2.83
CA TYR A 67 4.17 10.46 4.16
C TYR A 67 3.05 10.88 5.10
N HIS A 68 2.07 11.62 4.60
CA HIS A 68 0.92 12.03 5.40
C HIS A 68 0.14 10.83 5.92
N HIS A 69 -0.09 9.84 5.07
CA HIS A 69 -0.80 8.63 5.44
C HIS A 69 0.01 7.78 6.42
N LYS A 70 1.31 7.67 6.20
CA LYS A 70 2.21 6.97 7.11
C LYS A 70 2.20 7.60 8.50
N LYS A 71 2.30 8.92 8.56
CA LYS A 71 2.25 9.65 9.82
C LYS A 71 0.92 9.46 10.53
N PHE A 72 -0.18 9.52 9.79
CA PHE A 72 -1.51 9.29 10.35
C PHE A 72 -1.61 7.91 10.99
N HIS A 73 -1.11 6.88 10.32
CA HIS A 73 -1.10 5.52 10.87
C HIS A 73 -0.25 5.42 12.13
N GLU A 74 0.93 6.02 12.14
CA GLU A 74 1.79 6.02 13.32
C GLU A 74 1.12 6.72 14.50
N ASP A 75 0.49 7.87 14.27
CA ASP A 75 -0.21 8.62 15.30
C ASP A 75 -1.42 7.83 15.82
N MET A 76 -2.14 7.18 14.93
CA MET A 76 -3.29 6.34 15.28
C MET A 76 -2.87 5.17 16.18
N VAL A 77 -1.78 4.49 15.82
CA VAL A 77 -1.25 3.38 16.63
C VAL A 77 -0.83 3.88 18.00
N ARG A 78 -0.09 4.99 18.06
CA ARG A 78 0.34 5.58 19.34
C ARG A 78 -0.86 5.96 20.21
N ALA A 79 -1.88 6.57 19.62
CA ALA A 79 -3.09 6.94 20.33
C ALA A 79 -3.83 5.71 20.88
N THR A 80 -3.86 4.63 20.09
CA THR A 80 -4.52 3.40 20.47
C THR A 80 -3.84 2.74 21.68
N ILE A 81 -2.51 2.78 21.74
CA ILE A 81 -1.76 2.10 22.82
C ILE A 81 -1.36 3.02 23.97
N ALA A 82 -1.71 4.30 23.91
CA ALA A 82 -1.21 5.31 24.86
C ALA A 82 -1.56 5.02 26.32
N GLY A 83 -2.66 4.35 26.60
CA GLY A 83 -3.07 4.01 27.95
C GLY A 83 -2.72 2.61 28.38
N LEU A 84 -1.97 1.86 27.57
CA LEU A 84 -1.66 0.46 27.83
C LEU A 84 -0.26 0.29 28.43
N ASN A 85 -0.11 -0.65 29.36
CA ASN A 85 1.22 -1.07 29.82
C ASN A 85 1.81 -2.03 28.80
N LEU A 86 3.06 -2.49 29.06
CA LEU A 86 3.77 -3.39 28.14
C LEU A 86 3.03 -4.71 27.93
N ASP A 87 2.51 -5.29 29.00
CA ASP A 87 1.79 -6.57 28.92
C ASP A 87 0.51 -6.44 28.09
N GLU A 88 -0.24 -5.37 28.30
CA GLU A 88 -1.47 -5.08 27.55
C GLU A 88 -1.19 -4.83 26.08
N THR A 89 -0.13 -4.08 25.78
CA THR A 89 0.30 -3.80 24.41
C THR A 89 0.67 -5.10 23.70
N GLU A 90 1.39 -5.99 24.38
CA GLU A 90 1.78 -7.28 23.83
C GLU A 90 0.56 -8.15 23.49
N VAL A 91 -0.43 -8.18 24.37
CA VAL A 91 -1.69 -8.91 24.12
C VAL A 91 -2.42 -8.32 22.92
N LEU A 92 -2.49 -7.00 22.81
CA LEU A 92 -3.13 -6.33 21.68
C LEU A 92 -2.44 -6.67 20.37
N VAL A 93 -1.10 -6.59 20.33
CA VAL A 93 -0.32 -6.92 19.13
C VAL A 93 -0.56 -8.37 18.73
N ARG A 94 -0.59 -9.28 19.70
CA ARG A 94 -0.86 -10.69 19.43
C ARG A 94 -2.25 -10.89 18.84
N ALA A 95 -3.26 -10.24 19.40
CA ALA A 95 -4.63 -10.34 18.91
C ALA A 95 -4.75 -9.81 17.48
N LEU A 96 -4.13 -8.67 17.18
CA LEU A 96 -4.12 -8.09 15.84
C LEU A 96 -3.37 -8.98 14.85
N SER A 97 -2.26 -9.57 15.26
CA SER A 97 -1.51 -10.51 14.42
C SER A 97 -2.34 -11.74 14.08
N ASN A 98 -3.08 -12.28 15.05
CA ASN A 98 -3.97 -13.41 14.82
C ASN A 98 -5.09 -13.04 13.83
N LEU A 99 -5.64 -11.84 13.94
CA LEU A 99 -6.66 -11.35 13.03
C LEU A 99 -6.12 -11.22 11.61
N CYS A 100 -4.91 -10.67 11.45
CA CYS A 100 -4.26 -10.56 10.14
C CYS A 100 -4.02 -11.94 9.54
N THR A 101 -3.57 -12.91 10.34
CA THR A 101 -3.34 -14.29 9.89
C THR A 101 -4.66 -14.92 9.43
N PHE A 102 -5.74 -14.70 10.15
CA PHE A 102 -7.07 -15.18 9.78
C PHE A 102 -7.48 -14.67 8.41
N PHE A 103 -7.34 -13.36 8.17
CA PHE A 103 -7.73 -12.77 6.89
C PHE A 103 -6.88 -13.28 5.73
N LYS A 104 -5.59 -13.49 5.97
CA LYS A 104 -4.70 -14.04 4.93
C LYS A 104 -5.04 -15.47 4.57
N SER A 105 -5.50 -16.27 5.53
CA SER A 105 -5.82 -17.67 5.30
C SER A 105 -7.25 -17.88 4.82
N TYR A 106 -8.09 -16.86 4.86
CA TYR A 106 -9.48 -16.97 4.45
C TYR A 106 -9.60 -17.00 2.93
N PRO A 107 -10.31 -17.97 2.34
CA PRO A 107 -10.44 -18.05 0.88
C PRO A 107 -11.15 -16.83 0.29
N GLU A 108 -10.60 -16.27 -0.79
CA GLU A 108 -11.23 -15.14 -1.48
C GLU A 108 -12.63 -15.47 -1.99
N SER A 109 -12.83 -16.73 -2.40
CA SER A 109 -14.13 -17.19 -2.89
C SER A 109 -15.23 -17.11 -1.84
N ALA A 110 -14.89 -16.94 -0.58
CA ALA A 110 -15.85 -16.85 0.53
C ALA A 110 -16.26 -15.40 0.85
N SER A 111 -15.60 -14.44 0.22
CA SER A 111 -15.86 -13.02 0.47
C SER A 111 -16.92 -12.43 -0.46
#